data_d7ff5a20beab26545d4896949238a7fd
#
_entry.id   d7ff5a20beab26545d4896949238a7fd
#
_cell.length_a   1.000
_cell.length_b   1.000
_cell.length_c   1.000
_cell.angle_alpha   90.00
_cell.angle_beta   90.00
_cell.angle_gamma   90.00
#
_symmetry.space_group_name_H-M   'P 1'
#
loop_
_entity.id
_entity.type
_entity.pdbx_description
1 polymer ?
#
loop_
_entity_poly.entity_id
_entity_poly.type
_entity_poly.pdbx_seq_one_letter_code
_entity_poly.pdbx_strand_id
1 'polypeptide(L)'
;MECIFCKIVAGQIPAKKVKEDEHMLAFHDIDPKAPTHILLIPKRHLASLAEAGSRDHALLGHLLVKAAEVAREQGLDRGYRVVISTGPDGGQTVDHLHVHVMGGRPMHWPPG
;
A
#
# COMPACT_ATOMS: atom_id res chain seq x y z
N MET A 1 -19.65 5.74 6.03
CA MET A 1 -18.72 4.66 6.33
C MET A 1 -17.42 5.22 6.92
N GLU A 2 -16.99 4.61 8.00
CA GLU A 2 -15.79 5.04 8.72
C GLU A 2 -14.58 4.32 8.15
N CYS A 3 -13.93 4.91 7.16
CA CYS A 3 -12.71 4.36 6.58
C CYS A 3 -11.54 5.29 6.90
N ILE A 4 -10.60 4.80 7.70
CA ILE A 4 -9.44 5.59 8.12
C ILE A 4 -8.60 6.04 6.91
N PHE A 5 -8.47 5.19 5.88
CA PHE A 5 -7.70 5.56 4.70
C PHE A 5 -8.45 6.58 3.83
N CYS A 6 -9.77 6.49 3.75
CA CYS A 6 -10.55 7.54 3.09
C CYS A 6 -10.39 8.87 3.80
N LYS A 7 -10.30 8.86 5.13
CA LYS A 7 -10.06 10.07 5.91
C LYS A 7 -8.68 10.65 5.67
N ILE A 8 -7.68 9.80 5.49
CA ILE A 8 -6.32 10.24 5.14
C ILE A 8 -6.33 10.90 3.76
N VAL A 9 -6.98 10.26 2.78
CA VAL A 9 -7.12 10.82 1.43
C VAL A 9 -7.79 12.20 1.47
N ALA A 10 -8.81 12.34 2.31
CA ALA A 10 -9.56 13.60 2.44
C ALA A 10 -8.82 14.66 3.27
N GLY A 11 -7.67 14.32 3.85
CA GLY A 11 -6.91 15.26 4.68
C GLY A 11 -7.45 15.43 6.09
N GLN A 12 -8.37 14.58 6.51
CA GLN A 12 -8.99 14.66 7.85
C GLN A 12 -8.12 14.04 8.93
N ILE A 13 -7.24 13.12 8.54
CA ILE A 13 -6.27 12.47 9.44
C ILE A 13 -4.90 12.69 8.83
N PRO A 14 -3.89 13.13 9.61
CA PRO A 14 -2.56 13.35 9.08
C PRO A 14 -1.86 12.03 8.75
N ALA A 15 -0.97 12.07 7.76
CA ALA A 15 -0.11 10.95 7.40
C ALA A 15 1.21 11.52 6.86
N LYS A 16 2.28 10.75 7.03
CA LYS A 16 3.59 11.13 6.48
C LYS A 16 3.62 10.70 5.02
N LYS A 17 3.19 11.59 4.14
CA LYS A 17 3.10 11.32 2.71
C LYS A 17 4.47 11.17 2.09
N VAL A 18 4.60 10.21 1.19
CA VAL A 18 5.81 9.95 0.41
C VAL A 18 5.61 10.36 -1.03
N LYS A 19 4.44 10.08 -1.59
CA LYS A 19 4.13 10.32 -2.98
C LYS A 19 2.61 10.39 -3.14
N GLU A 20 2.17 11.20 -4.07
CA GLU A 20 0.73 11.35 -4.29
C GLU A 20 0.50 11.74 -5.74
N ASP A 21 -0.53 11.18 -6.36
CA ASP A 21 -1.03 11.64 -7.64
C ASP A 21 -2.56 11.65 -7.59
N GLU A 22 -3.20 11.82 -8.74
CA GLU A 22 -4.65 11.95 -8.80
C GLU A 22 -5.38 10.65 -8.39
N HIS A 23 -4.70 9.50 -8.46
CA HIS A 23 -5.32 8.19 -8.25
C HIS A 23 -4.85 7.47 -7.01
N MET A 24 -3.68 7.82 -6.46
CA MET A 24 -3.12 7.09 -5.34
C MET A 24 -2.41 8.02 -4.35
N LEU A 25 -2.24 7.51 -3.14
CA LEU A 25 -1.48 8.15 -2.08
C LEU A 25 -0.56 7.12 -1.46
N ALA A 26 0.71 7.46 -1.29
CA ALA A 26 1.69 6.65 -0.59
C ALA A 26 2.14 7.37 0.68
N PHE A 27 2.20 6.64 1.79
CA PHE A 27 2.60 7.20 3.08
C PHE A 27 3.25 6.13 3.95
N HIS A 28 4.02 6.59 4.95
CA HIS A 28 4.69 5.68 5.88
C HIS A 28 3.69 4.98 6.78
N ASP A 29 3.87 3.66 6.97
CA ASP A 29 3.11 2.91 7.96
C ASP A 29 3.50 3.42 9.36
N ILE A 30 2.51 3.67 10.22
CA ILE A 30 2.79 4.18 11.57
C ILE A 30 3.31 3.10 12.51
N ASP A 31 3.16 1.82 12.12
CA ASP A 31 3.67 0.68 12.88
C ASP A 31 4.52 -0.18 11.96
N PRO A 32 5.69 0.33 11.55
CA PRO A 32 6.48 -0.33 10.51
C PRO A 32 7.03 -1.69 10.95
N LYS A 33 7.00 -2.63 10.03
CA LYS A 33 7.51 -3.99 10.24
C LYS A 33 8.86 -4.21 9.54
N ALA A 34 9.42 -3.16 8.96
CA ALA A 34 10.71 -3.17 8.30
C ALA A 34 11.29 -1.76 8.38
N PRO A 35 12.61 -1.58 8.18
CA PRO A 35 13.22 -0.23 8.18
C PRO A 35 12.54 0.73 7.21
N THR A 36 12.09 0.24 6.05
CA THR A 36 11.20 0.97 5.15
C THR A 36 9.90 0.20 5.05
N HIS A 37 8.79 0.84 5.38
CA HIS A 37 7.47 0.24 5.28
C HIS A 37 6.47 1.32 4.86
N ILE A 38 6.09 1.27 3.60
CA ILE A 38 5.23 2.29 2.98
C ILE A 38 3.96 1.62 2.49
N LEU A 39 2.84 2.31 2.64
CA LEU A 39 1.54 1.87 2.15
C LEU A 39 1.17 2.71 0.94
N LEU A 40 0.69 2.06 -0.13
CA LEU A 40 0.09 2.74 -1.26
C LEU A 40 -1.39 2.39 -1.29
N ILE A 41 -2.23 3.41 -1.35
CA ILE A 41 -3.68 3.21 -1.39
C ILE A 41 -4.27 3.91 -2.62
N PRO A 42 -5.31 3.33 -3.23
CA PRO A 42 -6.09 4.08 -4.21
C PRO A 42 -6.90 5.15 -3.50
N LYS A 43 -7.06 6.30 -4.13
CA LYS A 43 -7.91 7.36 -3.58
C LYS A 43 -9.39 6.95 -3.62
N ARG A 44 -9.77 6.20 -4.65
CA ARG A 44 -11.10 5.60 -4.72
C ARG A 44 -11.18 4.44 -3.74
N HIS A 45 -12.23 4.38 -2.96
CA HIS A 45 -12.41 3.29 -1.99
C HIS A 45 -12.69 1.98 -2.72
N LEU A 46 -11.83 0.99 -2.49
CA LEU A 46 -11.98 -0.39 -2.91
C LEU A 46 -11.61 -1.22 -1.70
N ALA A 47 -12.54 -2.02 -1.18
CA ALA A 47 -12.37 -2.63 0.13
C ALA A 47 -11.20 -3.62 0.17
N SER A 48 -11.02 -4.41 -0.89
CA SER A 48 -9.94 -5.38 -0.95
C SER A 48 -9.70 -5.83 -2.38
N LEU A 49 -8.63 -6.57 -2.59
CA LEU A 49 -8.34 -7.17 -3.89
C LEU A 49 -9.45 -8.11 -4.35
N ALA A 50 -10.14 -8.77 -3.40
CA ALA A 50 -11.23 -9.68 -3.74
C ALA A 50 -12.40 -8.98 -4.43
N GLU A 51 -12.54 -7.67 -4.25
CA GLU A 51 -13.61 -6.89 -4.88
C GLU A 51 -13.18 -6.26 -6.20
N ALA A 52 -11.93 -6.45 -6.60
CA ALA A 52 -11.44 -5.93 -7.87
C ALA A 52 -11.97 -6.74 -9.03
N GLY A 53 -12.25 -6.06 -10.15
CA GLY A 53 -12.73 -6.67 -11.36
C GLY A 53 -11.96 -6.17 -12.57
N SER A 54 -12.42 -6.55 -13.76
CA SER A 54 -11.71 -6.21 -15.00
C SER A 54 -11.55 -4.70 -15.21
N ARG A 55 -12.48 -3.90 -14.68
CA ARG A 55 -12.41 -2.43 -14.80
C ARG A 55 -11.33 -1.82 -13.93
N ASP A 56 -10.72 -2.61 -13.02
CA ASP A 56 -9.72 -2.12 -12.08
C ASP A 56 -8.30 -2.40 -12.54
N HIS A 57 -8.11 -2.96 -13.73
CA HIS A 57 -6.77 -3.28 -14.25
C HIS A 57 -5.84 -2.08 -14.25
N ALA A 58 -6.31 -0.94 -14.77
CA ALA A 58 -5.48 0.25 -14.85
C ALA A 58 -5.09 0.75 -13.46
N LEU A 59 -6.03 0.75 -12.52
CA LEU A 59 -5.77 1.19 -11.15
C LEU A 59 -4.77 0.27 -10.46
N LEU A 60 -4.96 -1.05 -10.56
CA LEU A 60 -4.07 -2.00 -9.89
C LEU A 60 -2.67 -1.97 -10.51
N GLY A 61 -2.58 -1.90 -11.83
CA GLY A 61 -1.30 -1.74 -12.50
C GLY A 61 -0.60 -0.46 -12.09
N HIS A 62 -1.35 0.63 -11.99
CA HIS A 62 -0.81 1.91 -11.53
C HIS A 62 -0.22 1.81 -10.13
N LEU A 63 -0.94 1.18 -9.19
CA LEU A 63 -0.45 1.00 -7.83
C LEU A 63 0.86 0.20 -7.79
N LEU A 64 0.94 -0.87 -8.58
CA LEU A 64 2.15 -1.72 -8.59
C LEU A 64 3.34 -0.99 -9.24
N VAL A 65 3.12 -0.24 -10.32
CA VAL A 65 4.18 0.55 -10.93
C VAL A 65 4.65 1.63 -9.96
N LYS A 66 3.72 2.29 -9.28
CA LYS A 66 4.08 3.31 -8.28
C LYS A 66 4.80 2.70 -7.08
N ALA A 67 4.45 1.46 -6.70
CA ALA A 67 5.19 0.75 -5.65
C ALA A 67 6.66 0.58 -6.04
N ALA A 68 6.93 0.21 -7.29
CA ALA A 68 8.30 0.09 -7.79
C ALA A 68 9.03 1.43 -7.79
N GLU A 69 8.34 2.51 -8.17
CA GLU A 69 8.94 3.86 -8.14
C GLU A 69 9.28 4.28 -6.72
N VAL A 70 8.35 4.06 -5.79
CA VAL A 70 8.57 4.40 -4.37
C VAL A 70 9.78 3.62 -3.82
N ALA A 71 9.87 2.33 -4.14
CA ALA A 71 11.00 1.51 -3.70
C ALA A 71 12.33 2.09 -4.20
N ARG A 72 12.40 2.49 -5.47
CA ARG A 72 13.61 3.13 -6.02
C ARG A 72 13.94 4.42 -5.30
N GLU A 73 12.93 5.26 -5.08
CA GLU A 73 13.11 6.56 -4.43
C GLU A 73 13.54 6.42 -2.97
N GLN A 74 13.15 5.31 -2.33
CA GLN A 74 13.57 5.01 -0.97
C GLN A 74 14.93 4.29 -0.89
N GLY A 75 15.56 4.07 -2.02
CA GLY A 75 16.89 3.46 -2.06
C GLY A 75 16.91 1.96 -1.79
N LEU A 76 15.82 1.25 -2.10
CA LEU A 76 15.74 -0.19 -1.84
C LEU A 76 16.39 -1.00 -2.96
N ASP A 77 17.69 -0.71 -3.22
CA ASP A 77 18.43 -1.28 -4.35
C ASP A 77 18.69 -2.78 -4.21
N ARG A 78 18.70 -3.28 -2.97
CA ARG A 78 18.96 -4.69 -2.71
C ARG A 78 17.70 -5.55 -2.79
N GLY A 79 16.55 -4.92 -3.04
CA GLY A 79 15.29 -5.61 -3.18
C GLY A 79 14.30 -5.21 -2.10
N TYR A 80 13.08 -5.63 -2.29
CA TYR A 80 11.97 -5.30 -1.39
C TYR A 80 10.86 -6.33 -1.59
N ARG A 81 9.90 -6.31 -0.68
CA ARG A 81 8.73 -7.18 -0.78
C ARG A 81 7.48 -6.32 -0.91
N VAL A 82 6.59 -6.73 -1.81
CA VAL A 82 5.27 -6.10 -1.98
C VAL A 82 4.23 -7.09 -1.47
N VAL A 83 3.35 -6.63 -0.58
CA VAL A 83 2.33 -7.48 0.01
C VAL A 83 0.97 -6.80 -0.13
N ILE A 84 -0.01 -7.57 -0.57
CA ILE A 84 -1.42 -7.15 -0.58
C ILE A 84 -2.17 -8.23 0.21
N SER A 85 -2.66 -7.87 1.39
CA SER A 85 -3.42 -8.77 2.24
C SER A 85 -4.90 -8.65 1.93
N THR A 86 -5.61 -9.78 1.87
CA THR A 86 -7.03 -9.80 1.58
C THR A 86 -7.75 -10.68 2.59
N GLY A 87 -8.75 -10.12 3.23
CA GLY A 87 -9.61 -10.84 4.17
C GLY A 87 -8.92 -11.20 5.48
N PRO A 88 -9.67 -11.84 6.39
CA PRO A 88 -9.13 -12.15 7.73
C PRO A 88 -7.97 -13.14 7.70
N ASP A 89 -8.04 -14.19 6.89
CA ASP A 89 -6.93 -15.15 6.80
C ASP A 89 -5.71 -14.57 6.09
N GLY A 90 -5.90 -13.54 5.26
CA GLY A 90 -4.80 -12.83 4.63
C GLY A 90 -4.16 -11.79 5.55
N GLY A 91 -4.78 -11.52 6.69
CA GLY A 91 -4.27 -10.54 7.65
C GLY A 91 -4.60 -9.09 7.29
N GLN A 92 -5.68 -8.87 6.55
CA GLN A 92 -6.09 -7.51 6.20
C GLN A 92 -6.69 -6.81 7.42
N THR A 93 -6.10 -5.69 7.83
CA THR A 93 -6.49 -4.96 9.04
C THR A 93 -7.37 -3.75 8.78
N VAL A 94 -7.34 -3.21 7.56
CA VAL A 94 -8.16 -2.05 7.14
C VAL A 94 -8.87 -2.43 5.86
N ASP A 95 -10.20 -2.23 5.82
CA ASP A 95 -11.02 -2.58 4.66
C ASP A 95 -10.99 -1.49 3.60
N HIS A 96 -9.80 -1.21 3.13
CA HIS A 96 -9.47 -0.33 2.02
C HIS A 96 -8.17 -0.88 1.44
N LEU A 97 -8.20 -1.27 0.18
CA LEU A 97 -7.06 -1.89 -0.48
C LEU A 97 -5.78 -1.10 -0.18
N HIS A 98 -4.74 -1.79 0.23
CA HIS A 98 -3.44 -1.15 0.42
C HIS A 98 -2.32 -2.10 0.06
N VAL A 99 -1.30 -1.54 -0.57
CA VAL A 99 -0.13 -2.25 -1.04
C VAL A 99 1.02 -1.90 -0.09
N HIS A 100 1.56 -2.92 0.59
CA HIS A 100 2.73 -2.72 1.44
C HIS A 100 3.99 -2.80 0.60
N VAL A 101 4.89 -1.85 0.76
CA VAL A 101 6.26 -1.91 0.23
C VAL A 101 7.19 -1.96 1.43
N MET A 102 7.92 -3.06 1.57
CA MET A 102 8.76 -3.31 2.75
C MET A 102 10.16 -3.65 2.32
N GLY A 103 11.14 -3.01 2.92
CA GLY A 103 12.54 -3.26 2.58
C GLY A 103 13.49 -2.72 3.64
N GLY A 104 14.78 -2.77 3.32
CA GLY A 104 15.83 -2.31 4.23
C GLY A 104 16.40 -3.42 5.09
N ARG A 105 15.91 -4.64 4.93
CA ARG A 105 16.46 -5.86 5.54
C ARG A 105 16.06 -7.06 4.70
N PRO A 106 16.76 -8.20 4.86
CA PRO A 106 16.32 -9.44 4.21
C PRO A 106 14.95 -9.87 4.70
N MET A 107 14.14 -10.40 3.80
CA MET A 107 12.86 -11.01 4.09
C MET A 107 13.01 -12.51 3.94
N HIS A 108 12.25 -13.27 4.71
CA HIS A 108 12.38 -14.72 4.71
C HIS A 108 11.27 -15.38 3.91
N TRP A 109 11.48 -16.64 3.61
CA TRP A 109 10.49 -17.49 2.97
C TRP A 109 10.23 -18.69 3.85
N PRO A 110 8.97 -19.12 4.10
CA PRO A 110 7.72 -18.54 3.54
C PRO A 110 7.38 -17.17 4.11
N PRO A 111 6.51 -16.40 3.41
CA PRO A 111 6.23 -15.01 3.78
C PRO A 111 5.30 -14.85 4.98
N GLY A 112 4.81 -15.91 5.55
CA GLY A 112 3.90 -15.81 6.69
C GLY A 112 4.10 -16.88 7.74
#